data_d1c85f0b32591d6de72c70f2d9b1a07a
#
_entry.id   d1c85f0b32591d6de72c70f2d9b1a07a
#
_cell.length_a   1.000
_cell.length_b   1.000
_cell.length_c   1.000
_cell.angle_alpha   90.00
_cell.angle_beta   90.00
_cell.angle_gamma   90.00
#
_symmetry.space_group_name_H-M   'P 1'
#
loop_
_entity.id
_entity.type
_entity.pdbx_description
1 polymer ?
#
loop_
_entity_poly.entity_id
_entity_poly.type
_entity_poly.pdbx_seq_one_letter_code
_entity_poly.pdbx_strand_id
1 'polypeptide(L)'
;MNKMIYQHFSKNDSSFIDKGAEWIKKVEDSYSPFLTPFVNPHQEKILKVLASTKSISYMSSRQFLETEYVRILLYPDYFEPEFSDFELSLQEIVYSNKFERLTHAKILGTVLNQLGIDRKLFGDILVNEERAQIIINRQFMLLFQDGITKIARLPVRLEERDFTEKIATAEDYQELDICIASSRLDVFLAGVFKLSRNQANQLIEKQAVQVNYHFVEKSDYTVQVGDLISVRKFGRLKLIRDNGQTKKDKKKLTVQLLLSK
;
A
#
# COMPACT_ATOMS: atom_id res chain seq x y z
N MET A 1 25.95 12.96 2.38
CA MET A 1 24.76 12.10 2.17
C MET A 1 25.18 10.64 2.26
N ASN A 2 24.61 9.88 3.19
CA ASN A 2 25.19 8.61 3.67
C ASN A 2 25.03 7.48 2.63
N LYS A 3 26.12 7.10 1.94
CA LYS A 3 26.17 5.94 1.03
C LYS A 3 25.61 4.63 1.63
N MET A 4 25.58 4.52 2.95
CA MET A 4 25.06 3.33 3.67
C MET A 4 23.55 3.13 3.50
N ILE A 5 22.75 4.19 3.39
CA ILE A 5 21.28 4.04 3.27
C ILE A 5 20.90 3.39 1.95
N TYR A 6 21.55 3.78 0.85
CA TYR A 6 21.33 3.16 -0.47
C TYR A 6 21.72 1.68 -0.56
N GLN A 7 22.52 1.16 0.38
CA GLN A 7 22.89 -0.25 0.42
C GLN A 7 21.80 -1.13 1.05
N HIS A 8 20.90 -0.53 1.84
CA HIS A 8 19.81 -1.25 2.51
C HIS A 8 18.51 -1.31 1.71
N PHE A 9 18.40 -0.52 0.64
CA PHE A 9 17.21 -0.43 -0.20
C PHE A 9 17.54 -0.69 -1.67
N SER A 10 16.52 -0.99 -2.46
CA SER A 10 16.69 -1.26 -3.88
C SER A 10 17.04 0.02 -4.66
N LYS A 11 17.63 -0.13 -5.86
CA LYS A 11 17.85 1.01 -6.76
C LYS A 11 16.54 1.74 -7.13
N ASN A 12 15.42 1.03 -7.10
CA ASN A 12 14.11 1.60 -7.40
C ASN A 12 13.62 2.58 -6.31
N ASP A 13 14.21 2.51 -5.11
CA ASP A 13 13.88 3.38 -3.99
C ASP A 13 14.62 4.71 -4.02
N SER A 14 15.65 4.87 -4.86
CA SER A 14 16.55 6.04 -4.87
C SER A 14 15.80 7.36 -4.95
N SER A 15 14.85 7.47 -5.87
CA SER A 15 14.03 8.68 -6.06
C SER A 15 13.19 9.02 -4.81
N PHE A 16 12.69 8.02 -4.09
CA PHE A 16 11.94 8.24 -2.86
C PHE A 16 12.87 8.57 -1.68
N ILE A 17 14.05 7.94 -1.61
CA ILE A 17 15.09 8.24 -0.62
C ILE A 17 15.53 9.71 -0.74
N ASP A 18 15.80 10.19 -1.97
CA ASP A 18 16.17 11.58 -2.23
C ASP A 18 15.09 12.53 -1.75
N LYS A 19 13.83 12.24 -2.09
CA LYS A 19 12.68 13.03 -1.67
C LYS A 19 12.48 13.04 -0.16
N GLY A 20 12.63 11.89 0.50
CA GLY A 20 12.59 11.77 1.96
C GLY A 20 13.71 12.59 2.63
N ALA A 21 14.90 12.58 2.06
CA ALA A 21 16.03 13.38 2.55
C ALA A 21 15.76 14.89 2.39
N GLU A 22 15.11 15.31 1.29
CA GLU A 22 14.66 16.71 1.11
C GLU A 22 13.64 17.14 2.17
N TRP A 23 12.67 16.27 2.50
CA TRP A 23 11.68 16.55 3.55
C TRP A 23 12.32 16.72 4.92
N ILE A 24 13.25 15.82 5.28
CA ILE A 24 14.00 15.90 6.51
C ILE A 24 14.82 17.19 6.57
N LYS A 25 15.54 17.50 5.49
CA LYS A 25 16.29 18.75 5.41
C LYS A 25 15.40 19.99 5.57
N LYS A 26 14.19 19.97 4.99
CA LYS A 26 13.23 21.05 5.17
C LYS A 26 12.87 21.26 6.65
N VAL A 27 12.67 20.18 7.42
CA VAL A 27 12.41 20.27 8.86
C VAL A 27 13.64 20.80 9.62
N GLU A 28 14.85 20.33 9.27
CA GLU A 28 16.11 20.84 9.84
C GLU A 28 16.28 22.36 9.61
N ASP A 29 16.06 22.79 8.35
CA ASP A 29 16.28 24.19 7.95
C ASP A 29 15.21 25.16 8.50
N SER A 30 13.93 24.73 8.54
CA SER A 30 12.81 25.57 8.97
C SER A 30 12.51 25.46 10.47
N TYR A 31 13.05 24.44 11.13
CA TYR A 31 12.74 24.07 12.52
C TYR A 31 11.21 23.97 12.77
N SER A 32 10.49 23.42 11.81
CA SER A 32 9.03 23.29 11.80
C SER A 32 8.60 21.90 11.36
N PRO A 33 7.48 21.36 11.86
CA PRO A 33 6.99 20.05 11.46
C PRO A 33 6.64 20.00 9.97
N PHE A 34 6.84 18.85 9.36
CA PHE A 34 6.47 18.56 7.97
C PHE A 34 5.64 17.29 7.89
N LEU A 35 4.42 17.41 7.38
CA LEU A 35 3.53 16.29 7.15
C LEU A 35 3.68 15.78 5.72
N THR A 36 4.05 14.50 5.58
CA THR A 36 4.20 13.89 4.26
C THR A 36 2.86 13.65 3.56
N PRO A 37 2.83 13.50 2.24
CA PRO A 37 1.73 12.83 1.57
C PRO A 37 1.53 11.40 2.09
N PHE A 38 0.48 10.70 1.66
CA PHE A 38 0.32 9.28 1.97
C PHE A 38 1.49 8.46 1.40
N VAL A 39 2.01 7.58 2.22
CA VAL A 39 3.10 6.67 1.89
C VAL A 39 2.68 5.23 2.20
N ASN A 40 3.21 4.28 1.43
CA ASN A 40 2.99 2.86 1.65
C ASN A 40 3.94 2.32 2.75
N PRO A 41 3.72 1.10 3.27
CA PRO A 41 4.55 0.52 4.33
C PRO A 41 6.06 0.39 3.99
N HIS A 42 6.41 0.22 2.73
CA HIS A 42 7.81 0.19 2.30
C HIS A 42 8.45 1.58 2.40
N GLN A 43 7.75 2.60 1.92
CA GLN A 43 8.16 4.01 2.01
C GLN A 43 8.24 4.48 3.47
N GLU A 44 7.31 4.05 4.32
CA GLU A 44 7.34 4.31 5.76
C GLU A 44 8.65 3.79 6.40
N LYS A 45 9.07 2.55 6.06
CA LYS A 45 10.35 2.00 6.54
C LYS A 45 11.55 2.83 6.10
N ILE A 46 11.56 3.32 4.87
CA ILE A 46 12.62 4.19 4.34
C ILE A 46 12.68 5.49 5.15
N LEU A 47 11.55 6.15 5.37
CA LEU A 47 11.50 7.41 6.14
C LEU A 47 11.93 7.21 7.58
N LYS A 48 11.55 6.11 8.22
CA LYS A 48 12.00 5.76 9.58
C LYS A 48 13.52 5.64 9.66
N VAL A 49 14.15 4.96 8.69
CA VAL A 49 15.61 4.84 8.64
C VAL A 49 16.26 6.20 8.37
N LEU A 50 15.72 6.99 7.45
CA LEU A 50 16.23 8.32 7.16
C LEU A 50 16.16 9.25 8.38
N ALA A 51 15.03 9.30 9.07
CA ALA A 51 14.83 10.14 10.26
C ALA A 51 15.78 9.74 11.39
N SER A 52 16.02 8.42 11.60
CA SER A 52 16.93 7.93 12.63
C SER A 52 18.39 8.33 12.42
N THR A 53 18.78 8.73 11.21
CA THR A 53 20.14 9.23 10.92
C THR A 53 20.31 10.72 11.22
N LYS A 54 19.24 11.38 11.62
CA LYS A 54 19.16 12.82 11.85
C LYS A 54 18.49 13.09 13.20
N SER A 55 18.68 14.28 13.75
CA SER A 55 18.02 14.72 14.99
C SER A 55 16.57 15.18 14.72
N ILE A 56 15.84 14.42 13.90
CA ILE A 56 14.44 14.69 13.55
C ILE A 56 13.59 13.56 14.07
N SER A 57 12.56 13.92 14.80
CA SER A 57 11.57 12.99 15.30
C SER A 57 10.59 12.58 14.21
N TYR A 58 9.99 11.40 14.36
CA TYR A 58 9.14 10.75 13.39
C TYR A 58 7.92 10.16 14.08
N MET A 59 6.74 10.42 13.56
CA MET A 59 5.49 9.78 13.97
C MET A 59 4.66 9.38 12.76
N SER A 60 4.09 8.18 12.81
CA SER A 60 3.18 7.65 11.78
C SER A 60 1.73 7.79 12.25
N SER A 61 0.82 8.16 11.36
CA SER A 61 -0.62 8.15 11.63
C SER A 61 -1.14 6.77 12.05
N ARG A 62 -0.37 5.69 11.77
CA ARG A 62 -0.66 4.31 12.22
C ARG A 62 -0.74 4.18 13.74
N GLN A 63 -0.09 5.05 14.50
CA GLN A 63 -0.18 5.02 15.97
C GLN A 63 -1.58 5.35 16.49
N PHE A 64 -2.36 6.08 15.70
CA PHE A 64 -3.73 6.46 16.03
C PHE A 64 -4.77 5.68 15.24
N LEU A 65 -4.45 5.28 14.01
CA LEU A 65 -5.39 4.69 13.08
C LEU A 65 -4.72 3.54 12.30
N GLU A 66 -5.16 2.31 12.55
CA GLU A 66 -4.64 1.15 11.82
C GLU A 66 -5.06 1.20 10.35
N THR A 67 -4.05 1.47 9.49
CA THR A 67 -4.20 1.61 8.04
C THR A 67 -2.95 1.09 7.33
N GLU A 68 -3.07 0.72 6.06
CA GLU A 68 -1.92 0.33 5.23
C GLU A 68 -1.13 1.56 4.78
N TYR A 69 -1.82 2.53 4.19
CA TYR A 69 -1.21 3.80 3.78
C TYR A 69 -1.32 4.81 4.92
N VAL A 70 -0.22 5.45 5.23
CA VAL A 70 -0.10 6.37 6.35
C VAL A 70 0.42 7.73 5.90
N ARG A 71 0.18 8.75 6.70
CA ARG A 71 0.94 10.00 6.63
C ARG A 71 1.97 10.02 7.75
N ILE A 72 3.12 10.59 7.46
CA ILE A 72 4.25 10.66 8.40
C ILE A 72 4.45 12.12 8.78
N LEU A 73 4.50 12.37 10.06
CA LEU A 73 4.93 13.65 10.61
C LEU A 73 6.41 13.57 10.95
N LEU A 74 7.21 14.42 10.31
CA LEU A 74 8.62 14.65 10.61
C LEU A 74 8.70 15.97 11.38
N TYR A 75 9.31 15.99 12.58
CA TYR A 75 9.21 17.16 13.45
C TYR A 75 10.43 17.34 14.36
N PRO A 76 10.74 18.59 14.76
CA PRO A 76 11.77 18.88 15.74
C PRO A 76 11.32 18.50 17.17
N ASP A 77 12.25 18.41 18.08
CA ASP A 77 12.10 17.88 19.45
C ASP A 77 11.10 18.64 20.34
N TYR A 78 10.82 19.92 20.03
CA TYR A 78 9.85 20.72 20.79
C TYR A 78 8.39 20.42 20.45
N PHE A 79 8.12 19.74 19.33
CA PHE A 79 6.77 19.54 18.82
C PHE A 79 6.16 18.27 19.41
N GLU A 80 4.93 18.35 19.89
CA GLU A 80 4.16 17.23 20.43
C GLU A 80 3.02 16.90 19.45
N PRO A 81 3.13 15.80 18.66
CA PRO A 81 2.13 15.45 17.65
C PRO A 81 0.83 14.98 18.25
N GLU A 82 -0.28 15.44 17.66
CA GLU A 82 -1.64 14.96 17.91
C GLU A 82 -2.25 14.34 16.66
N PHE A 83 -3.38 13.63 16.80
CA PHE A 83 -4.07 13.02 15.65
C PHE A 83 -4.50 14.04 14.59
N SER A 84 -4.92 15.21 15.01
CA SER A 84 -5.32 16.32 14.13
C SER A 84 -4.22 16.78 13.18
N ASP A 85 -2.94 16.65 13.57
CA ASP A 85 -1.78 17.07 12.78
C ASP A 85 -1.58 16.20 11.51
N PHE A 86 -2.21 15.04 11.46
CA PHE A 86 -2.15 14.17 10.27
C PHE A 86 -3.11 14.59 9.16
N GLU A 87 -3.98 15.56 9.41
CA GLU A 87 -4.92 16.12 8.42
C GLU A 87 -5.66 15.04 7.62
N LEU A 88 -6.17 14.03 8.31
CA LEU A 88 -6.94 12.95 7.72
C LEU A 88 -8.43 13.28 7.72
N SER A 89 -9.14 12.79 6.71
CA SER A 89 -10.60 12.79 6.67
C SER A 89 -11.11 11.42 6.21
N LEU A 90 -12.09 10.88 6.92
CA LEU A 90 -12.78 9.65 6.57
C LEU A 90 -14.03 10.01 5.77
N GLN A 91 -14.11 9.55 4.52
CA GLN A 91 -15.24 9.79 3.65
C GLN A 91 -16.03 8.50 3.45
N GLU A 92 -17.31 8.52 3.80
CA GLU A 92 -18.25 7.46 3.44
C GLU A 92 -18.68 7.65 1.99
N ILE A 93 -18.64 6.57 1.19
CA ILE A 93 -19.15 6.56 -0.17
C ILE A 93 -20.59 6.10 -0.11
N VAL A 94 -21.52 7.06 -0.13
CA VAL A 94 -22.96 6.80 -0.03
C VAL A 94 -23.52 6.48 -1.41
N TYR A 95 -24.15 5.32 -1.56
CA TYR A 95 -24.75 4.83 -2.80
C TYR A 95 -25.91 3.86 -2.54
N SER A 96 -26.69 3.56 -3.57
CA SER A 96 -27.71 2.52 -3.49
C SER A 96 -27.10 1.15 -3.80
N ASN A 97 -27.03 0.28 -2.81
CA ASN A 97 -26.46 -1.07 -2.92
C ASN A 97 -27.47 -2.13 -3.41
N LYS A 98 -28.68 -1.74 -3.80
CA LYS A 98 -29.76 -2.68 -4.18
C LYS A 98 -29.43 -3.54 -5.40
N PHE A 99 -28.66 -3.03 -6.34
CA PHE A 99 -28.42 -3.66 -7.65
C PHE A 99 -26.95 -3.99 -7.91
N GLU A 100 -26.03 -3.27 -7.30
CA GLU A 100 -24.60 -3.43 -7.52
C GLU A 100 -23.83 -3.03 -6.27
N ARG A 101 -22.77 -3.80 -5.94
CA ARG A 101 -21.85 -3.50 -4.84
C ARG A 101 -20.59 -2.83 -5.37
N LEU A 102 -20.12 -1.86 -4.63
CA LEU A 102 -18.81 -1.26 -4.87
C LEU A 102 -17.72 -2.25 -4.42
N THR A 103 -16.64 -2.30 -5.18
CA THR A 103 -15.44 -3.04 -4.82
C THR A 103 -14.27 -2.09 -4.70
N HIS A 104 -13.25 -2.46 -3.93
CA HIS A 104 -12.00 -1.70 -3.84
C HIS A 104 -11.45 -1.32 -5.22
N ALA A 105 -11.44 -2.26 -6.18
CA ALA A 105 -10.93 -2.02 -7.53
C ALA A 105 -11.73 -0.98 -8.31
N LYS A 106 -13.07 -0.96 -8.18
CA LYS A 106 -13.93 0.04 -8.84
C LYS A 106 -13.69 1.44 -8.27
N ILE A 107 -13.58 1.55 -6.95
CA ILE A 107 -13.32 2.83 -6.27
C ILE A 107 -11.92 3.34 -6.66
N LEU A 108 -10.90 2.51 -6.51
CA LEU A 108 -9.51 2.86 -6.83
C LEU A 108 -9.38 3.30 -8.31
N GLY A 109 -9.98 2.54 -9.23
CA GLY A 109 -9.97 2.87 -10.66
C GLY A 109 -10.63 4.19 -10.97
N THR A 110 -11.74 4.53 -10.30
CA THR A 110 -12.42 5.82 -10.47
C THR A 110 -11.55 6.97 -9.96
N VAL A 111 -11.03 6.87 -8.75
CA VAL A 111 -10.20 7.93 -8.14
C VAL A 111 -8.96 8.21 -8.97
N LEU A 112 -8.25 7.19 -9.43
CA LEU A 112 -7.01 7.36 -10.20
C LEU A 112 -7.27 7.84 -11.63
N ASN A 113 -8.29 7.30 -12.31
CA ASN A 113 -8.48 7.52 -13.75
C ASN A 113 -9.42 8.69 -14.08
N GLN A 114 -10.50 8.88 -13.30
CA GLN A 114 -11.46 9.95 -13.59
C GLN A 114 -11.00 11.29 -13.06
N LEU A 115 -10.44 11.31 -11.86
CA LEU A 115 -9.96 12.55 -11.23
C LEU A 115 -8.50 12.84 -11.54
N GLY A 116 -7.74 11.88 -12.09
CA GLY A 116 -6.31 12.01 -12.27
C GLY A 116 -5.57 12.27 -10.94
N ILE A 117 -6.20 11.90 -9.82
CA ILE A 117 -5.66 12.15 -8.48
C ILE A 117 -4.48 11.23 -8.24
N ASP A 118 -3.34 11.82 -7.86
CA ASP A 118 -2.17 11.06 -7.43
C ASP A 118 -2.50 10.20 -6.20
N ARG A 119 -2.04 8.94 -6.21
CA ARG A 119 -2.16 8.00 -5.10
C ARG A 119 -1.71 8.56 -3.75
N LYS A 120 -0.87 9.60 -3.78
CA LYS A 120 -0.35 10.31 -2.60
C LYS A 120 -1.39 11.14 -1.84
N LEU A 121 -2.55 11.41 -2.42
CA LEU A 121 -3.59 12.25 -1.82
C LEU A 121 -4.63 11.47 -1.02
N PHE A 122 -4.61 10.14 -1.09
CA PHE A 122 -5.54 9.30 -0.33
C PHE A 122 -4.86 8.04 0.21
N GLY A 123 -5.38 7.55 1.32
CA GLY A 123 -4.96 6.35 2.01
C GLY A 123 -5.75 5.12 1.61
N ASP A 124 -6.27 4.42 2.60
CA ASP A 124 -6.98 3.16 2.43
C ASP A 124 -8.39 3.37 1.88
N ILE A 125 -8.79 2.46 1.02
CA ILE A 125 -10.17 2.26 0.59
C ILE A 125 -10.68 1.05 1.36
N LEU A 126 -11.71 1.26 2.18
CA LEU A 126 -12.28 0.26 3.06
C LEU A 126 -13.64 -0.15 2.50
N VAL A 127 -13.84 -1.44 2.28
CA VAL A 127 -15.09 -1.96 1.71
C VAL A 127 -15.50 -3.20 2.49
N ASN A 128 -16.75 -3.25 2.91
CA ASN A 128 -17.39 -4.45 3.41
C ASN A 128 -18.67 -4.75 2.59
N GLU A 129 -19.51 -5.64 3.07
CA GLU A 129 -20.73 -6.03 2.36
C GLU A 129 -21.75 -4.89 2.19
N GLU A 130 -21.76 -3.93 3.09
CA GLU A 130 -22.79 -2.88 3.19
C GLU A 130 -22.27 -1.49 2.88
N ARG A 131 -21.00 -1.20 3.22
CA ARG A 131 -20.44 0.14 3.25
C ARG A 131 -19.12 0.22 2.49
N ALA A 132 -18.82 1.41 1.99
CA ALA A 132 -17.53 1.73 1.38
C ALA A 132 -17.03 3.09 1.91
N GLN A 133 -15.76 3.15 2.28
CA GLN A 133 -15.12 4.34 2.80
C GLN A 133 -13.77 4.57 2.12
N ILE A 134 -13.31 5.81 2.13
CA ILE A 134 -11.98 6.20 1.68
C ILE A 134 -11.37 7.20 2.66
N ILE A 135 -10.12 7.00 3.04
CA ILE A 135 -9.36 7.94 3.85
C ILE A 135 -8.60 8.87 2.92
N ILE A 136 -8.78 10.16 3.08
CA ILE A 136 -8.18 11.17 2.21
C ILE A 136 -7.39 12.21 3.00
N ASN A 137 -6.54 12.96 2.31
CA ASN A 137 -5.99 14.19 2.85
C ASN A 137 -7.10 15.24 2.96
N ARG A 138 -7.36 15.73 4.17
CA ARG A 138 -8.42 16.69 4.50
C ARG A 138 -8.38 17.95 3.64
N GLN A 139 -7.21 18.43 3.27
CA GLN A 139 -7.04 19.61 2.42
C GLN A 139 -7.70 19.44 1.04
N PHE A 140 -7.87 18.22 0.57
CA PHE A 140 -8.49 17.91 -0.73
C PHE A 140 -9.94 17.41 -0.62
N MET A 141 -10.58 17.55 0.54
CA MET A 141 -11.91 17.01 0.79
C MET A 141 -12.92 17.48 -0.27
N LEU A 142 -12.99 18.79 -0.56
CA LEU A 142 -13.91 19.32 -1.57
C LEU A 142 -13.63 18.76 -2.97
N LEU A 143 -12.36 18.62 -3.34
CA LEU A 143 -11.97 18.00 -4.61
C LEU A 143 -12.52 16.58 -4.75
N PHE A 144 -12.46 15.80 -3.68
CA PHE A 144 -13.00 14.43 -3.69
C PHE A 144 -14.51 14.42 -3.71
N GLN A 145 -15.17 15.24 -2.88
CA GLN A 145 -16.64 15.30 -2.77
C GLN A 145 -17.29 15.79 -4.07
N ASP A 146 -16.75 16.84 -4.69
CA ASP A 146 -17.28 17.40 -5.94
C ASP A 146 -16.89 16.57 -7.16
N GLY A 147 -15.71 15.96 -7.13
CA GLY A 147 -15.16 15.20 -8.25
C GLY A 147 -15.71 13.78 -8.37
N ILE A 148 -16.03 13.11 -7.25
CA ILE A 148 -16.52 11.72 -7.25
C ILE A 148 -18.05 11.71 -7.14
N THR A 149 -18.73 11.94 -8.25
CA THR A 149 -20.20 11.85 -8.34
C THR A 149 -20.69 10.51 -8.85
N LYS A 150 -19.79 9.67 -9.38
CA LYS A 150 -20.11 8.36 -9.94
C LYS A 150 -18.92 7.41 -9.82
N ILE A 151 -19.18 6.15 -9.42
CA ILE A 151 -18.20 5.06 -9.42
C ILE A 151 -18.73 3.95 -10.31
N ALA A 152 -17.98 3.59 -11.37
CA ALA A 152 -18.46 2.73 -12.44
C ALA A 152 -19.80 3.25 -13.02
N ARG A 153 -20.93 2.57 -12.78
CA ARG A 153 -22.27 2.98 -13.24
C ARG A 153 -23.13 3.57 -12.11
N LEU A 154 -22.65 3.51 -10.87
CA LEU A 154 -23.43 3.93 -9.71
C LEU A 154 -23.21 5.42 -9.42
N PRO A 155 -24.27 6.22 -9.31
CA PRO A 155 -24.17 7.55 -8.74
C PRO A 155 -23.82 7.42 -7.25
N VAL A 156 -22.89 8.25 -6.80
CA VAL A 156 -22.41 8.25 -5.43
C VAL A 156 -22.28 9.68 -4.91
N ARG A 157 -22.22 9.82 -3.59
CA ARG A 157 -21.77 11.05 -2.93
C ARG A 157 -20.84 10.69 -1.78
N LEU A 158 -19.90 11.56 -1.48
CA LEU A 158 -19.00 11.39 -0.35
C LEU A 158 -19.49 12.24 0.81
N GLU A 159 -19.52 11.63 2.01
CA GLU A 159 -19.91 12.31 3.26
C GLU A 159 -18.79 12.08 4.29
N GLU A 160 -18.35 13.16 4.93
CA GLU A 160 -17.38 13.04 6.02
C GLU A 160 -18.01 12.30 7.21
N ARG A 161 -17.22 11.39 7.83
CA ARG A 161 -17.59 10.64 9.03
C ARG A 161 -16.51 10.77 10.08
N ASP A 162 -16.91 10.56 11.33
CA ASP A 162 -15.94 10.41 12.41
C ASP A 162 -15.15 9.11 12.25
N PHE A 163 -13.89 9.10 12.70
CA PHE A 163 -13.04 7.90 12.60
C PHE A 163 -13.50 6.74 13.49
N THR A 164 -14.35 6.99 14.48
CA THR A 164 -15.03 5.93 15.25
C THR A 164 -15.97 5.09 14.39
N GLU A 165 -16.44 5.63 13.26
CA GLU A 165 -17.28 4.94 12.28
C GLU A 165 -16.46 4.20 11.20
N LYS A 166 -15.12 4.17 11.32
CA LYS A 166 -14.26 3.46 10.37
C LYS A 166 -14.63 1.98 10.29
N ILE A 167 -14.85 1.51 9.07
CA ILE A 167 -15.11 0.09 8.81
C ILE A 167 -13.90 -0.73 9.25
N ALA A 168 -14.15 -1.74 10.10
CA ALA A 168 -13.14 -2.76 10.37
C ALA A 168 -12.98 -3.62 9.12
N THR A 169 -11.83 -3.60 8.51
CA THR A 169 -11.49 -4.49 7.40
C THR A 169 -10.92 -5.78 7.98
N ALA A 170 -11.72 -6.83 8.04
CA ALA A 170 -11.18 -8.16 8.20
C ALA A 170 -10.52 -8.54 6.86
N GLU A 171 -9.20 -8.54 6.82
CA GLU A 171 -8.49 -9.13 5.69
C GLU A 171 -8.57 -10.66 5.86
N ASP A 172 -9.48 -11.30 5.12
CA ASP A 172 -9.61 -12.76 5.06
C ASP A 172 -8.44 -13.34 4.26
N TYR A 173 -7.31 -13.51 4.92
CA TYR A 173 -6.19 -14.24 4.35
C TYR A 173 -6.42 -15.75 4.45
N GLN A 174 -6.23 -16.43 3.33
CA GLN A 174 -6.12 -17.89 3.32
C GLN A 174 -4.64 -18.28 3.41
N GLU A 175 -4.30 -19.10 4.37
CA GLU A 175 -2.97 -19.72 4.39
C GLU A 175 -2.94 -20.92 3.45
N LEU A 176 -1.94 -20.94 2.58
CA LEU A 176 -1.70 -22.01 1.61
C LEU A 176 -0.28 -22.53 1.76
N ASP A 177 -0.14 -23.85 1.87
CA ASP A 177 1.14 -24.51 1.73
C ASP A 177 1.35 -24.92 0.28
N ILE A 178 2.47 -24.47 -0.30
CA ILE A 178 2.84 -24.76 -1.68
C ILE A 178 4.18 -25.49 -1.76
N CYS A 179 4.33 -26.33 -2.78
CA CYS A 179 5.58 -27.00 -3.11
C CYS A 179 6.00 -26.61 -4.52
N ILE A 180 7.08 -25.86 -4.65
CA ILE A 180 7.57 -25.30 -5.91
C ILE A 180 9.05 -25.62 -6.15
N ALA A 181 9.46 -25.61 -7.42
CA ALA A 181 10.83 -25.95 -7.79
C ALA A 181 11.87 -24.90 -7.32
N SER A 182 11.48 -23.64 -7.24
CA SER A 182 12.36 -22.54 -6.79
C SER A 182 11.54 -21.33 -6.34
N SER A 183 12.17 -20.40 -5.60
CA SER A 183 11.54 -19.13 -5.18
C SER A 183 11.57 -18.05 -6.27
N ARG A 184 11.85 -18.38 -7.52
CA ARG A 184 11.72 -17.41 -8.63
C ARG A 184 10.28 -16.95 -8.75
N LEU A 185 10.07 -15.67 -9.04
CA LEU A 185 8.75 -15.04 -9.09
C LEU A 185 7.81 -15.73 -10.09
N ASP A 186 8.32 -16.09 -11.28
CA ASP A 186 7.52 -16.81 -12.29
C ASP A 186 7.03 -18.19 -11.81
N VAL A 187 7.91 -18.92 -11.10
CA VAL A 187 7.59 -20.25 -10.52
C VAL A 187 6.65 -20.10 -9.32
N PHE A 188 6.88 -19.07 -8.50
CA PHE A 188 6.08 -18.78 -7.31
C PHE A 188 4.63 -18.42 -7.69
N LEU A 189 4.44 -17.49 -8.64
CA LEU A 189 3.11 -17.11 -9.13
C LEU A 189 2.39 -18.30 -9.79
N ALA A 190 3.11 -19.08 -10.60
CA ALA A 190 2.56 -20.28 -11.24
C ALA A 190 2.05 -21.29 -10.19
N GLY A 191 2.83 -21.48 -9.10
CA GLY A 191 2.45 -22.40 -8.02
C GLY A 191 1.25 -21.94 -7.20
N VAL A 192 1.20 -20.65 -6.82
CA VAL A 192 0.10 -20.11 -6.01
C VAL A 192 -1.20 -20.02 -6.78
N PHE A 193 -1.18 -19.45 -7.99
CA PHE A 193 -2.38 -19.19 -8.79
C PHE A 193 -2.74 -20.32 -9.76
N LYS A 194 -2.01 -21.43 -9.70
CA LYS A 194 -2.20 -22.58 -10.62
C LYS A 194 -2.14 -22.20 -12.10
N LEU A 195 -1.16 -21.34 -12.44
CA LEU A 195 -0.91 -20.86 -13.79
C LEU A 195 0.23 -21.65 -14.44
N SER A 196 0.31 -21.60 -15.77
CA SER A 196 1.54 -21.99 -16.47
C SER A 196 2.63 -20.93 -16.23
N ARG A 197 3.91 -21.33 -16.31
CA ARG A 197 5.04 -20.38 -16.21
C ARG A 197 4.97 -19.29 -17.28
N ASN A 198 4.48 -19.62 -18.48
CA ASN A 198 4.30 -18.64 -19.54
C ASN A 198 3.25 -17.58 -19.18
N GLN A 199 2.12 -17.98 -18.60
CA GLN A 199 1.12 -17.04 -18.10
C GLN A 199 1.66 -16.15 -16.97
N ALA A 200 2.43 -16.71 -16.04
CA ALA A 200 3.07 -15.94 -14.98
C ALA A 200 4.07 -14.91 -15.56
N ASN A 201 4.89 -15.28 -16.54
CA ASN A 201 5.80 -14.36 -17.22
C ASN A 201 5.03 -13.24 -17.95
N GLN A 202 3.95 -13.55 -18.64
CA GLN A 202 3.12 -12.53 -19.30
C GLN A 202 2.52 -11.50 -18.31
N LEU A 203 2.18 -11.92 -17.08
CA LEU A 203 1.73 -10.98 -16.04
C LEU A 203 2.85 -10.04 -15.62
N ILE A 204 4.07 -10.55 -15.49
CA ILE A 204 5.25 -9.75 -15.12
C ILE A 204 5.58 -8.75 -16.25
N GLU A 205 5.66 -9.22 -17.50
CA GLU A 205 5.95 -8.39 -18.69
C GLU A 205 4.90 -7.28 -18.89
N LYS A 206 3.63 -7.55 -18.60
CA LYS A 206 2.53 -6.56 -18.68
C LYS A 206 2.48 -5.62 -17.47
N GLN A 207 3.50 -5.61 -16.61
CA GLN A 207 3.53 -4.81 -15.38
C GLN A 207 2.27 -4.99 -14.51
N ALA A 208 1.76 -6.22 -14.46
CA ALA A 208 0.63 -6.58 -13.62
C ALA A 208 1.05 -7.12 -12.24
N VAL A 209 2.35 -7.21 -11.97
CA VAL A 209 2.93 -7.75 -10.73
C VAL A 209 3.78 -6.70 -10.04
N GLN A 210 3.52 -6.50 -8.76
CA GLN A 210 4.35 -5.68 -7.87
C GLN A 210 4.88 -6.56 -6.74
N VAL A 211 6.12 -6.32 -6.35
CA VAL A 211 6.72 -6.86 -5.14
C VAL A 211 7.11 -5.69 -4.24
N ASN A 212 6.62 -5.69 -3.01
CA ASN A 212 6.83 -4.61 -2.05
C ASN A 212 6.53 -3.22 -2.65
N TYR A 213 5.39 -3.11 -3.37
CA TYR A 213 4.89 -1.90 -4.04
C TYR A 213 5.67 -1.43 -5.28
N HIS A 214 6.69 -2.17 -5.74
CA HIS A 214 7.43 -1.88 -6.96
C HIS A 214 7.05 -2.85 -8.08
N PHE A 215 6.87 -2.32 -9.28
CA PHE A 215 6.72 -3.17 -10.46
C PHE A 215 8.01 -3.95 -10.69
N VAL A 216 7.88 -5.24 -10.92
CA VAL A 216 9.00 -6.12 -11.22
C VAL A 216 8.98 -6.45 -12.70
N GLU A 217 10.11 -6.21 -13.36
CA GLU A 217 10.28 -6.50 -14.80
C GLU A 217 10.93 -7.86 -15.05
N LYS A 218 11.66 -8.37 -14.03
CA LYS A 218 12.43 -9.60 -14.15
C LYS A 218 11.69 -10.78 -13.51
N SER A 219 11.40 -11.79 -14.31
CA SER A 219 10.72 -13.01 -13.87
C SER A 219 11.59 -13.89 -12.92
N ASP A 220 12.91 -13.69 -12.92
CA ASP A 220 13.87 -14.39 -12.09
C ASP A 220 14.08 -13.75 -10.71
N TYR A 221 13.32 -12.70 -10.36
CA TYR A 221 13.31 -12.16 -9.00
C TYR A 221 13.11 -13.29 -7.99
N THR A 222 13.97 -13.36 -6.97
CA THR A 222 13.87 -14.37 -5.93
C THR A 222 13.01 -13.86 -4.78
N VAL A 223 11.81 -14.43 -4.62
CA VAL A 223 10.88 -14.10 -3.55
C VAL A 223 11.43 -14.50 -2.20
N GLN A 224 11.36 -13.60 -1.23
CA GLN A 224 11.88 -13.77 0.13
C GLN A 224 10.73 -13.79 1.15
N VAL A 225 11.00 -14.38 2.33
CA VAL A 225 10.05 -14.34 3.45
C VAL A 225 9.79 -12.88 3.86
N GLY A 226 8.52 -12.53 3.96
CA GLY A 226 8.05 -11.17 4.24
C GLY A 226 7.68 -10.37 2.99
N ASP A 227 8.06 -10.81 1.78
CA ASP A 227 7.66 -10.13 0.54
C ASP A 227 6.15 -10.13 0.37
N LEU A 228 5.61 -8.94 0.07
CA LEU A 228 4.23 -8.71 -0.33
C LEU A 228 4.18 -8.61 -1.86
N ILE A 229 3.44 -9.51 -2.48
CA ILE A 229 3.30 -9.55 -3.94
C ILE A 229 1.85 -9.22 -4.29
N SER A 230 1.64 -8.20 -5.11
CA SER A 230 0.31 -7.81 -5.61
C SER A 230 0.21 -8.16 -7.09
N VAL A 231 -0.84 -8.90 -7.47
CA VAL A 231 -1.04 -9.34 -8.85
C VAL A 231 -2.41 -8.85 -9.33
N ARG A 232 -2.40 -7.97 -10.34
CA ARG A 232 -3.62 -7.38 -10.89
C ARG A 232 -4.63 -8.48 -11.30
N LYS A 233 -5.87 -8.38 -10.81
CA LYS A 233 -6.99 -9.32 -11.01
C LYS A 233 -6.88 -10.66 -10.26
N PHE A 234 -5.75 -10.96 -9.62
CA PHE A 234 -5.60 -12.20 -8.86
C PHE A 234 -5.65 -11.97 -7.36
N GLY A 235 -5.13 -10.85 -6.88
CA GLY A 235 -5.10 -10.51 -5.47
C GLY A 235 -3.69 -10.24 -4.96
N ARG A 236 -3.54 -10.34 -3.64
CA ARG A 236 -2.28 -10.09 -2.93
C ARG A 236 -1.84 -11.33 -2.18
N LEU A 237 -0.56 -11.56 -2.13
CA LEU A 237 0.01 -12.69 -1.42
C LEU A 237 1.28 -12.27 -0.68
N LYS A 238 1.49 -12.89 0.47
CA LYS A 238 2.68 -12.66 1.29
C LYS A 238 3.35 -13.98 1.59
N LEU A 239 4.65 -14.10 1.32
CA LEU A 239 5.43 -15.25 1.74
C LEU A 239 5.69 -15.16 3.24
N ILE A 240 5.08 -16.07 4.01
CA ILE A 240 5.15 -16.03 5.48
C ILE A 240 6.32 -16.87 5.99
N ARG A 241 6.54 -18.06 5.39
CA ARG A 241 7.51 -19.01 5.90
C ARG A 241 8.13 -19.87 4.81
N ASP A 242 9.42 -20.12 4.90
CA ASP A 242 10.13 -21.16 4.15
C ASP A 242 10.26 -22.38 5.10
N ASN A 243 9.56 -23.47 4.76
CA ASN A 243 9.50 -24.70 5.53
C ASN A 243 10.58 -25.72 5.07
N GLY A 244 11.60 -25.25 4.32
CA GLY A 244 12.67 -26.09 3.81
C GLY A 244 12.31 -26.80 2.50
N GLN A 245 12.89 -27.98 2.30
CA GLN A 245 12.77 -28.71 1.03
C GLN A 245 12.13 -30.08 1.20
N THR A 246 11.55 -30.59 0.13
CA THR A 246 11.08 -31.96 0.01
C THR A 246 12.26 -32.89 -0.32
N LYS A 247 12.06 -34.21 -0.19
CA LYS A 247 13.03 -35.23 -0.66
C LYS A 247 13.37 -35.13 -2.16
N LYS A 248 12.61 -34.37 -2.94
CA LYS A 248 12.79 -34.12 -4.38
C LYS A 248 13.26 -32.67 -4.64
N ASP A 249 13.96 -32.06 -3.71
CA ASP A 249 14.52 -30.69 -3.77
C ASP A 249 13.53 -29.58 -4.11
N LYS A 250 12.21 -29.79 -3.90
CA LYS A 250 11.23 -28.73 -4.03
C LYS A 250 11.11 -27.95 -2.73
N LYS A 251 11.04 -26.62 -2.83
CA LYS A 251 10.78 -25.74 -1.68
C LYS A 251 9.35 -25.91 -1.18
N LYS A 252 9.22 -25.99 0.15
CA LYS A 252 7.94 -25.96 0.86
C LYS A 252 7.76 -24.57 1.45
N LEU A 253 6.73 -23.85 1.01
CA LEU A 253 6.52 -22.48 1.43
C LEU A 253 5.08 -22.32 1.94
N THR A 254 4.90 -21.52 3.02
CA THR A 254 3.57 -21.08 3.48
C THR A 254 3.35 -19.64 3.03
N VAL A 255 2.24 -19.40 2.35
CA VAL A 255 1.83 -18.08 1.84
C VAL A 255 0.46 -17.71 2.40
N GLN A 256 0.29 -16.42 2.70
CA GLN A 256 -1.02 -15.82 2.94
C GLN A 256 -1.53 -15.25 1.62
N LEU A 257 -2.75 -15.57 1.23
CA LEU A 257 -3.39 -15.16 -0.01
C LEU A 257 -4.68 -14.41 0.29
N LEU A 258 -4.79 -13.18 -0.23
CA LEU A 258 -6.01 -12.40 -0.31
C LEU A 258 -6.44 -12.34 -1.78
N LEU A 259 -7.48 -13.08 -2.14
CA LEU A 259 -7.99 -13.08 -3.52
C LEU A 259 -8.68 -11.76 -3.85
N SER A 260 -8.48 -11.28 -5.07
CA SER A 260 -9.26 -10.17 -5.62
C SER A 260 -10.69 -10.65 -5.87
N LYS A 261 -11.64 -10.11 -5.12
CA LYS A 261 -13.08 -10.34 -5.32
C LYS A 261 -13.64 -9.40 -6.38
#